data_3f48b3084650fd92d7fb5a0f27cc7518
#
_entry.id   3f48b3084650fd92d7fb5a0f27cc7518
#
_cell.length_a   1.000
_cell.length_b   1.000
_cell.length_c   1.000
_cell.angle_alpha   90.00
_cell.angle_beta   90.00
_cell.angle_gamma   90.00
#
_symmetry.space_group_name_H-M   'P 1'
#
loop_
_entity.id
_entity.type
_entity.pdbx_description
1 polymer ?
#
loop_
_entity_poly.entity_id
_entity_poly.type
_entity_poly.pdbx_seq_one_letter_code
_entity_poly.pdbx_strand_id
1 'polypeptide(L)'
;MNILIEKFKQRNEISTIFLYILYFLLGMYYPLFSFMRQTVPQYWNQVTLFYHILLILLLVKVILQKNSVLDCFFLIVLLYLCYKSYQYNYDFYNIFGTMMFLCCAKNIEIKKIVKLDLYVRIVRSALFLTLPFMGLY
;
A
#
# COMPACT_ATOMS: atom_id res chain seq x y z
N MET A 1 -30.70 11.83 13.96
CA MET A 1 -29.40 11.49 14.56
C MET A 1 -28.90 10.11 14.11
N ASN A 2 -29.74 9.05 14.13
CA ASN A 2 -29.32 7.69 13.73
C ASN A 2 -28.84 7.56 12.28
N ILE A 3 -29.49 8.21 11.30
CA ILE A 3 -29.12 8.14 9.87
C ILE A 3 -27.72 8.72 9.60
N LEU A 4 -27.32 9.77 10.33
CA LEU A 4 -25.98 10.36 10.21
C LEU A 4 -24.90 9.43 10.78
N ILE A 5 -25.21 8.75 11.89
CA ILE A 5 -24.30 7.78 12.53
C ILE A 5 -24.10 6.56 11.62
N GLU A 6 -25.18 6.05 11.02
CA GLU A 6 -25.10 4.93 10.06
C GLU A 6 -24.29 5.28 8.81
N LYS A 7 -24.52 6.45 8.20
CA LYS A 7 -23.72 6.93 7.06
C LYS A 7 -22.24 7.10 7.41
N PHE A 8 -21.94 7.54 8.63
CA PHE A 8 -20.57 7.70 9.11
C PHE A 8 -19.88 6.34 9.31
N LYS A 9 -20.59 5.37 9.88
CA LYS A 9 -20.12 4.00 10.08
C LYS A 9 -19.85 3.32 8.73
N GLN A 10 -20.80 3.40 7.80
CA GLN A 10 -20.67 2.85 6.46
C GLN A 10 -19.48 3.44 5.68
N ARG A 11 -19.25 4.76 5.80
CA ARG A 11 -18.10 5.42 5.17
C ARG A 11 -16.77 4.95 5.73
N ASN A 12 -16.70 4.68 7.03
CA ASN A 12 -15.49 4.14 7.66
C ASN A 12 -15.21 2.70 7.25
N GLU A 13 -16.24 1.88 7.12
CA GLU A 13 -16.12 0.50 6.64
C GLU A 13 -15.59 0.44 5.20
N ILE A 14 -16.17 1.24 4.30
CA ILE A 14 -15.70 1.35 2.90
C ILE A 14 -14.24 1.81 2.83
N SER A 15 -13.88 2.82 3.63
CA SER A 15 -12.52 3.33 3.72
C SER A 15 -11.53 2.26 4.21
N THR A 16 -11.95 1.42 5.14
CA THR A 16 -11.13 0.32 5.67
C THR A 16 -10.95 -0.80 4.64
N ILE A 17 -12.02 -1.19 3.94
CA ILE A 17 -11.96 -2.18 2.86
C ILE A 17 -11.03 -1.69 1.74
N PHE A 18 -11.15 -0.42 1.36
CA PHE A 18 -10.28 0.17 0.35
C PHE A 18 -8.79 0.10 0.75
N LEU A 19 -8.47 0.38 2.01
CA LEU A 19 -7.11 0.23 2.51
C LEU A 19 -6.63 -1.22 2.44
N TYR A 20 -7.48 -2.20 2.77
CA TYR A 20 -7.12 -3.62 2.70
C TYR A 20 -6.81 -4.05 1.28
N ILE A 21 -7.60 -3.58 0.31
CA ILE A 21 -7.34 -3.85 -1.11
C ILE A 21 -6.00 -3.24 -1.55
N LEU A 22 -5.75 -1.97 -1.20
CA LEU A 22 -4.49 -1.30 -1.54
C LEU A 22 -3.29 -2.00 -0.90
N TYR A 23 -3.39 -2.42 0.36
CA TYR A 23 -2.33 -3.15 1.03
C TYR A 23 -2.03 -4.50 0.38
N PHE A 24 -3.08 -5.24 0.04
CA PHE A 24 -2.95 -6.50 -0.67
C PHE A 24 -2.25 -6.31 -2.03
N LEU A 25 -2.69 -5.34 -2.82
CA LEU A 25 -2.10 -5.03 -4.12
C LEU A 25 -0.63 -4.60 -4.01
N LEU A 26 -0.29 -3.76 -3.04
CA LEU A 26 1.09 -3.35 -2.78
C LEU A 26 1.95 -4.51 -2.27
N GLY A 27 1.41 -5.36 -1.41
CA GLY A 27 2.10 -6.55 -0.91
C GLY A 27 2.37 -7.60 -2.00
N MET A 28 1.49 -7.69 -3.00
CA MET A 28 1.66 -8.54 -4.18
C MET A 28 2.55 -7.92 -5.24
N TYR A 29 2.62 -6.60 -5.31
CA TYR A 29 3.42 -5.89 -6.31
C TYR A 29 4.89 -6.29 -6.29
N TYR A 30 5.53 -6.33 -5.13
CA TYR A 30 6.95 -6.61 -4.98
C TYR A 30 7.39 -7.94 -5.61
N PRO A 31 6.76 -9.07 -5.25
CA PRO A 31 7.11 -10.35 -5.83
C PRO A 31 6.79 -10.42 -7.32
N LEU A 32 5.65 -9.88 -7.74
CA LEU A 32 5.27 -9.84 -9.15
C LEU A 32 6.22 -8.94 -9.96
N PHE A 33 6.63 -7.82 -9.39
CA PHE A 33 7.57 -6.90 -10.01
C PHE A 33 8.94 -7.53 -10.22
N SER A 34 9.50 -8.18 -9.22
CA SER A 34 10.78 -8.88 -9.36
C SER A 34 10.72 -9.98 -10.41
N PHE A 35 9.65 -10.76 -10.39
CA PHE A 35 9.41 -11.81 -11.38
C PHE A 35 9.25 -11.27 -12.80
N MET A 36 8.39 -10.28 -13.01
CA MET A 36 8.13 -9.70 -14.33
C MET A 36 9.34 -8.99 -14.92
N ARG A 37 10.17 -8.39 -14.08
CA ARG A 37 11.44 -7.78 -14.55
C ARG A 37 12.35 -8.79 -15.21
N GLN A 38 12.40 -10.01 -14.71
CA GLN A 38 13.27 -11.07 -15.21
C GLN A 38 12.66 -11.81 -16.40
N THR A 39 11.36 -12.08 -16.36
CA THR A 39 10.69 -12.93 -17.34
C THR A 39 10.09 -12.17 -18.52
N VAL A 40 9.58 -10.96 -18.29
CA VAL A 40 8.82 -10.20 -19.30
C VAL A 40 9.20 -8.70 -19.27
N PRO A 41 10.45 -8.35 -19.55
CA PRO A 41 10.96 -6.97 -19.42
C PRO A 41 10.20 -5.96 -20.29
N GLN A 42 9.54 -6.39 -21.36
CA GLN A 42 8.74 -5.54 -22.23
C GLN A 42 7.54 -4.87 -21.55
N TYR A 43 7.02 -5.47 -20.47
CA TYR A 43 5.90 -4.90 -19.68
C TYR A 43 6.36 -4.08 -18.46
N TRP A 44 7.66 -3.83 -18.33
CA TRP A 44 8.22 -3.11 -17.20
C TRP A 44 7.57 -1.74 -16.96
N ASN A 45 7.34 -0.99 -18.02
CA ASN A 45 6.74 0.35 -17.93
C ASN A 45 5.30 0.31 -17.41
N GLN A 46 4.51 -0.68 -17.84
CA GLN A 46 3.13 -0.85 -17.37
C GLN A 46 3.08 -1.23 -15.89
N VAL A 47 3.96 -2.13 -15.46
CA VAL A 47 4.06 -2.57 -14.07
C VAL A 47 4.47 -1.39 -13.17
N THR A 48 5.44 -0.60 -13.61
CA THR A 48 5.87 0.61 -12.89
C THR A 48 4.75 1.66 -12.82
N LEU A 49 4.02 1.87 -13.92
CA LEU A 49 2.87 2.77 -13.95
C LEU A 49 1.79 2.33 -12.94
N PHE A 50 1.48 1.04 -12.91
CA PHE A 50 0.51 0.48 -11.95
C PHE A 50 0.91 0.77 -10.50
N TYR A 51 2.20 0.63 -10.17
CA TYR A 51 2.69 0.96 -8.83
C TYR A 51 2.51 2.45 -8.48
N HIS A 52 2.81 3.35 -9.41
CA HIS A 52 2.59 4.77 -9.19
C HIS A 52 1.10 5.10 -8.96
N ILE A 53 0.20 4.43 -9.69
CA ILE A 53 -1.24 4.58 -9.46
C ILE A 53 -1.62 4.16 -8.04
N LEU A 54 -1.10 3.03 -7.55
CA LEU A 54 -1.35 2.57 -6.18
C LEU A 54 -0.85 3.57 -5.12
N LEU A 55 0.33 4.16 -5.33
CA LEU A 55 0.86 5.20 -4.44
C LEU A 55 0.01 6.47 -4.44
N ILE A 56 -0.46 6.89 -5.61
CA ILE A 56 -1.38 8.03 -5.73
C ILE A 56 -2.71 7.74 -5.00
N LEU A 57 -3.25 6.54 -5.13
CA LEU A 57 -4.47 6.14 -4.41
C LEU A 57 -4.27 6.16 -2.89
N LEU A 58 -3.11 5.72 -2.38
CA LEU A 58 -2.78 5.86 -0.97
C LEU A 58 -2.72 7.33 -0.54
N LEU A 59 -2.08 8.19 -1.33
CA LEU A 59 -1.99 9.61 -1.05
C LEU A 59 -3.39 10.26 -1.00
N VAL A 60 -4.24 9.96 -1.97
CA VAL A 60 -5.63 10.41 -1.99
C VAL A 60 -6.38 9.96 -0.73
N LYS A 61 -6.20 8.71 -0.31
CA LYS A 61 -6.78 8.17 0.91
C LYS A 61 -6.35 8.96 2.15
N VAL A 62 -5.05 9.29 2.27
CA VAL A 62 -4.50 10.09 3.38
C VAL A 62 -5.11 11.49 3.40
N ILE A 63 -5.29 12.13 2.25
CA ILE A 63 -5.88 13.47 2.14
C ILE A 63 -7.37 13.46 2.53
N LEU A 64 -8.11 12.44 2.10
CA LEU A 64 -9.54 12.34 2.33
C LEU A 64 -9.92 11.91 3.74
N GLN A 65 -9.01 11.33 4.51
CA GLN A 65 -9.28 10.96 5.91
C GLN A 65 -9.25 12.19 6.82
N LYS A 66 -9.91 12.10 7.99
CA LYS A 66 -9.81 13.15 9.01
C LYS A 66 -8.40 13.13 9.63
N ASN A 67 -7.63 14.19 9.36
CA ASN A 67 -6.30 14.38 9.92
C ASN A 67 -6.37 15.46 11.02
N SER A 68 -5.66 15.24 12.12
CA SER A 68 -5.38 16.26 13.12
C SER A 68 -4.20 17.15 12.66
N VAL A 69 -4.01 18.28 13.32
CA VAL A 69 -2.84 19.14 13.06
C VAL A 69 -1.52 18.36 13.22
N LEU A 70 -1.47 17.47 14.21
CA LEU A 70 -0.31 16.61 14.45
C LEU A 70 -0.06 15.64 13.28
N ASP A 71 -1.12 15.06 12.71
CA ASP A 71 -1.02 14.18 11.55
C ASP A 71 -0.48 14.92 10.33
N CYS A 72 -0.94 16.15 10.12
CA CYS A 72 -0.43 16.99 9.03
C CYS A 72 1.05 17.32 9.22
N PHE A 73 1.48 17.60 10.45
CA PHE A 73 2.89 17.80 10.76
C PHE A 73 3.72 16.55 10.47
N PHE A 74 3.28 15.38 10.92
CA PHE A 74 3.94 14.10 10.61
C PHE A 74 4.01 13.83 9.11
N LEU A 75 2.95 14.10 8.36
CA LEU A 75 2.95 13.96 6.90
C LEU A 75 4.03 14.84 6.25
N ILE A 76 4.16 16.10 6.67
CA ILE A 76 5.18 17.01 6.14
C ILE A 76 6.58 16.47 6.44
N VAL A 77 6.84 16.01 7.67
CA VAL A 77 8.12 15.42 8.07
C VAL A 77 8.42 14.17 7.23
N LEU A 78 7.45 13.28 7.04
CA LEU A 78 7.59 12.08 6.24
C LEU A 78 7.90 12.39 4.77
N LEU A 79 7.20 13.36 4.17
CA LEU A 79 7.45 13.81 2.80
C LEU A 79 8.86 14.40 2.66
N TYR A 80 9.31 15.16 3.66
CA TYR A 80 10.67 15.68 3.68
C TYR A 80 11.72 14.57 3.77
N LEU A 81 11.51 13.57 4.63
CA LEU A 81 12.40 12.40 4.74
C LEU A 81 12.42 11.59 3.44
N CYS A 82 11.27 11.39 2.81
CA CYS A 82 11.19 10.74 1.50
C CYS A 82 11.95 11.51 0.42
N TYR A 83 11.82 12.83 0.40
CA TYR A 83 12.57 13.68 -0.53
C TYR A 83 14.09 13.59 -0.31
N LYS A 84 14.54 13.61 0.95
CA LYS A 84 15.95 13.40 1.28
C LYS A 84 16.44 12.02 0.88
N SER A 85 15.65 10.97 1.15
CA SER A 85 15.97 9.61 0.74
C SER A 85 16.14 9.48 -0.78
N TYR A 86 15.29 10.14 -1.55
CA TYR A 86 15.41 10.23 -3.00
C TYR A 86 16.74 10.85 -3.45
N GLN A 87 17.19 11.93 -2.79
CA GLN A 87 18.47 12.59 -3.10
C GLN A 87 19.70 11.69 -2.89
N TYR A 88 19.61 10.72 -1.98
CA TYR A 88 20.69 9.79 -1.66
C TYR A 88 20.57 8.43 -2.36
N ASN A 89 19.75 8.31 -3.41
CA ASN A 89 19.52 7.07 -4.16
C ASN A 89 19.06 5.86 -3.31
N TYR A 90 18.46 6.12 -2.15
CA TYR A 90 17.77 5.06 -1.42
C TYR A 90 16.47 4.68 -2.12
N ASP A 91 15.93 3.51 -1.79
CA ASP A 91 14.70 2.98 -2.39
C ASP A 91 13.48 3.81 -1.93
N PHE A 92 13.36 4.99 -2.55
CA PHE A 92 12.33 5.98 -2.27
C PHE A 92 10.92 5.38 -2.29
N TYR A 93 10.65 4.52 -3.27
CA TYR A 93 9.30 3.99 -3.45
C TYR A 93 8.88 3.07 -2.30
N ASN A 94 9.80 2.28 -1.75
CA ASN A 94 9.55 1.43 -0.60
C ASN A 94 9.27 2.24 0.66
N ILE A 95 10.11 3.22 0.91
CA ILE A 95 9.99 4.09 2.09
C ILE A 95 8.68 4.87 1.99
N PHE A 96 8.41 5.50 0.85
CA PHE A 96 7.20 6.27 0.63
C PHE A 96 5.93 5.41 0.77
N GLY A 97 5.89 4.25 0.11
CA GLY A 97 4.74 3.33 0.19
C GLY A 97 4.47 2.86 1.63
N THR A 98 5.52 2.49 2.37
CA THR A 98 5.40 2.06 3.77
C THR A 98 4.89 3.19 4.66
N MET A 99 5.43 4.39 4.52
CA MET A 99 5.03 5.56 5.31
C MET A 99 3.60 6.00 5.00
N MET A 100 3.22 6.03 3.72
CA MET A 100 1.84 6.33 3.32
C MET A 100 0.86 5.29 3.85
N PHE A 101 1.24 4.00 3.84
CA PHE A 101 0.43 2.94 4.42
C PHE A 101 0.22 3.15 5.93
N LEU A 102 1.27 3.46 6.69
CA LEU A 102 1.19 3.75 8.12
C LEU A 102 0.23 4.92 8.41
N CYS A 103 0.30 5.99 7.60
CA CYS A 103 -0.64 7.11 7.71
C CYS A 103 -2.09 6.71 7.41
N CYS A 104 -2.30 5.82 6.42
CA CYS A 104 -3.62 5.29 6.07
C CYS A 104 -4.19 4.35 7.14
N ALA A 105 -3.33 3.62 7.86
CA ALA A 105 -3.71 2.64 8.87
C ALA A 105 -4.17 3.28 10.20
N LYS A 106 -4.10 4.59 10.31
CA LYS A 106 -4.65 5.34 11.45
C LYS A 106 -6.11 4.94 11.68
N ASN A 107 -6.48 4.70 12.92
CA ASN A 107 -7.81 4.27 13.36
C ASN A 107 -8.19 2.81 13.02
N ILE A 108 -7.25 1.99 12.56
CA ILE A 108 -7.48 0.57 12.36
C ILE A 108 -6.80 -0.20 13.50
N GLU A 109 -7.52 -1.19 14.04
CA GLU A 109 -6.97 -2.05 15.07
C GLU A 109 -5.73 -2.79 14.56
N ILE A 110 -4.64 -2.73 15.31
CA ILE A 110 -3.37 -3.39 14.97
C ILE A 110 -3.57 -4.87 14.66
N LYS A 111 -4.43 -5.56 15.41
CA LYS A 111 -4.75 -6.98 15.16
C LYS A 111 -5.28 -7.24 13.74
N LYS A 112 -6.09 -6.32 13.19
CA LYS A 112 -6.62 -6.44 11.82
C LYS A 112 -5.52 -6.26 10.79
N ILE A 113 -4.60 -5.33 11.02
CA ILE A 113 -3.45 -5.10 10.14
C ILE A 113 -2.51 -6.30 10.14
N VAL A 114 -2.17 -6.83 11.31
CA VAL A 114 -1.32 -8.02 11.45
C VAL A 114 -1.94 -9.24 10.76
N LYS A 115 -3.25 -9.44 10.94
CA LYS A 115 -3.98 -10.53 10.27
C LYS A 115 -3.96 -10.38 8.75
N LEU A 116 -4.14 -9.17 8.24
CA LEU A 116 -4.05 -8.87 6.81
C LEU A 116 -2.64 -9.14 6.28
N ASP A 117 -1.60 -8.69 6.98
CA ASP A 117 -0.20 -8.94 6.60
C ASP A 117 0.11 -10.44 6.54
N LEU A 118 -0.39 -11.21 7.51
CA LEU A 118 -0.26 -12.65 7.50
C LEU A 118 -0.90 -13.28 6.26
N TYR A 119 -2.12 -12.88 5.89
CA TYR A 119 -2.77 -13.37 4.68
C TYR A 119 -1.98 -13.02 3.41
N VAL A 120 -1.51 -11.79 3.30
CA VAL A 120 -0.67 -11.35 2.16
C VAL A 120 0.59 -12.21 2.05
N ARG A 121 1.25 -12.49 3.18
CA ARG A 121 2.45 -13.34 3.21
C ARG A 121 2.17 -14.78 2.82
N ILE A 122 1.07 -15.36 3.31
CA ILE A 122 0.66 -16.73 2.94
C ILE A 122 0.38 -16.82 1.43
N VAL A 123 -0.43 -15.91 0.88
CA VAL A 123 -0.77 -15.90 -0.55
C VAL A 123 0.49 -15.71 -1.39
N ARG A 124 1.37 -14.79 -0.97
CA ARG A 124 2.65 -14.55 -1.64
C ARG A 124 3.54 -15.80 -1.65
N SER A 125 3.67 -16.48 -0.50
CA SER A 125 4.47 -17.70 -0.41
C SER A 125 3.88 -18.82 -1.26
N ALA A 126 2.56 -18.98 -1.27
CA ALA A 126 1.88 -19.96 -2.11
C ALA A 126 2.12 -19.70 -3.61
N LEU A 127 2.03 -18.43 -4.04
CA LEU A 127 2.34 -18.05 -5.42
C LEU A 127 3.78 -18.39 -5.80
N PHE A 128 4.76 -18.08 -4.93
CA PHE A 128 6.16 -18.40 -5.21
C PHE A 128 6.45 -19.89 -5.29
N LEU A 129 5.75 -20.69 -4.49
CA LEU A 129 5.87 -22.15 -4.55
C LEU A 129 5.27 -22.75 -5.81
N THR A 130 4.23 -22.13 -6.37
CA THR A 130 3.54 -22.64 -7.57
C THR A 130 4.19 -22.19 -8.89
N LEU A 131 4.86 -21.03 -8.94
CA LEU A 131 5.50 -20.50 -10.14
C LEU A 131 6.48 -21.48 -10.82
N PRO A 132 7.36 -22.21 -10.11
CA PRO A 132 8.25 -23.19 -10.72
C PRO A 132 7.50 -24.34 -11.40
N PHE A 133 6.37 -24.76 -10.83
CA PHE A 133 5.56 -25.85 -11.42
C PHE A 133 4.82 -25.42 -12.69
N MET A 134 4.66 -24.12 -12.90
CA MET A 134 4.06 -23.57 -14.13
C MET A 134 5.09 -23.36 -15.25
N GLY A 135 6.36 -23.77 -15.06
CA GLY A 135 7.41 -23.59 -16.04
C GLY A 135 7.83 -22.13 -16.28
N LEU A 136 7.50 -21.27 -15.31
CA LEU A 136 7.77 -19.82 -15.37
C LEU A 136 9.07 -19.43 -14.63
N TYR A 137 9.91 -20.41 -14.36
CA TYR A 137 11.24 -20.21 -13.75
C TYR A 137 12.32 -20.85 -14.60
#